data_f25de88e28b9c6ce14747c4cd6e775e7
#
_entry.id   f25de88e28b9c6ce14747c4cd6e775e7
#
_cell.length_a   1.000
_cell.length_b   1.000
_cell.length_c   1.000
_cell.angle_alpha   90.00
_cell.angle_beta   90.00
_cell.angle_gamma   90.00
#
_symmetry.space_group_name_H-M   'P 1'
#
loop_
_entity.id
_entity.type
_entity.pdbx_description
1 polymer ?
#
loop_
_entity_poly.entity_id
_entity_poly.type
_entity_poly.pdbx_seq_one_letter_code
_entity_poly.pdbx_strand_id
1 'polypeptide(L)'
;IARIGMRVHACAVGQAAAAIFAVSAIGQDRAALLVAGDAIQQWLDGQAALPGWPGIAAIAPAHAFPARHGAMLLPWRAAAQALSNCDSHR
;
A
#
# COMPACT_ATOMS: atom_id res chain seq x y z
N ILE A 1 -19.53 -6.85 18.66
CA ILE A 1 -18.38 -7.77 18.66
C ILE A 1 -17.95 -8.05 17.23
N ALA A 2 -18.88 -8.28 16.31
CA ALA A 2 -18.55 -8.47 14.89
C ALA A 2 -17.86 -7.23 14.30
N ARG A 3 -18.26 -6.04 14.71
CA ARG A 3 -17.63 -4.78 14.29
C ARG A 3 -16.19 -4.71 14.76
N ILE A 4 -15.91 -5.16 15.98
CA ILE A 4 -14.55 -5.15 16.53
C ILE A 4 -13.68 -6.11 15.70
N GLY A 5 -14.20 -7.28 15.34
CA GLY A 5 -13.50 -8.23 14.50
C GLY A 5 -13.15 -7.66 13.13
N MET A 6 -14.10 -6.94 12.51
CA MET A 6 -13.86 -6.30 11.22
C MET A 6 -12.79 -5.22 11.31
N ARG A 7 -12.79 -4.41 12.37
CA ARG A 7 -11.76 -3.40 12.60
C ARG A 7 -10.39 -4.03 12.77
N VAL A 8 -10.31 -5.11 13.52
CA VAL A 8 -9.04 -5.81 13.73
C VAL A 8 -8.50 -6.31 12.39
N HIS A 9 -9.35 -6.87 11.54
CA HIS A 9 -8.93 -7.33 10.21
C HIS A 9 -8.42 -6.19 9.33
N ALA A 10 -9.13 -5.06 9.31
CA ALA A 10 -8.72 -3.89 8.54
C ALA A 10 -7.41 -3.32 9.06
N CYS A 11 -7.23 -3.24 10.40
CA CYS A 11 -6.00 -2.79 11.01
C CYS A 11 -4.84 -3.74 10.69
N ALA A 12 -5.10 -5.05 10.72
CA ALA A 12 -4.07 -6.04 10.41
C ALA A 12 -3.59 -5.91 8.96
N VAL A 13 -4.50 -5.68 8.00
CA VAL A 13 -4.13 -5.48 6.61
C VAL A 13 -3.30 -4.20 6.46
N GLY A 14 -3.73 -3.11 7.10
CA GLY A 14 -3.00 -1.84 7.06
C GLY A 14 -1.61 -1.96 7.68
N GLN A 15 -1.49 -2.65 8.81
CA GLN A 15 -0.21 -2.88 9.46
C GLN A 15 0.70 -3.75 8.61
N ALA A 16 0.16 -4.79 7.98
CA ALA A 16 0.92 -5.65 7.09
C ALA A 16 1.43 -4.86 5.89
N ALA A 17 0.59 -4.04 5.28
CA ALA A 17 0.99 -3.19 4.16
C ALA A 17 2.10 -2.22 4.57
N ALA A 18 1.98 -1.59 5.73
CA ALA A 18 2.99 -0.67 6.25
C ALA A 18 4.32 -1.38 6.47
N ALA A 19 4.30 -2.58 7.02
CA ALA A 19 5.52 -3.37 7.25
C ALA A 19 6.17 -3.77 5.92
N ILE A 20 5.38 -4.21 4.95
CA ILE A 20 5.85 -4.58 3.62
C ILE A 20 6.48 -3.36 2.93
N PHE A 21 5.83 -2.21 3.02
CA PHE A 21 6.36 -0.95 2.49
C PHE A 21 7.70 -0.61 3.13
N ALA A 22 7.76 -0.64 4.47
CA ALA A 22 8.92 -0.19 5.21
C ALA A 22 10.19 -1.00 4.89
N VAL A 23 10.03 -2.30 4.68
CA VAL A 23 11.19 -3.19 4.41
C VAL A 23 11.93 -2.78 3.14
N SER A 24 11.22 -2.31 2.13
CA SER A 24 11.81 -2.04 0.82
C SER A 24 11.75 -0.60 0.39
N ALA A 25 11.22 0.30 1.23
CA ALA A 25 11.08 1.71 0.87
C ALA A 25 12.38 2.50 1.00
N ILE A 26 13.30 2.05 1.83
CA ILE A 26 14.57 2.73 2.06
C ILE A 26 15.34 2.84 0.74
N GLY A 27 15.75 4.05 0.37
CA GLY A 27 16.47 4.29 -0.87
C GLY A 27 15.58 4.51 -2.08
N GLN A 28 14.26 4.40 -1.94
CA GLN A 28 13.33 4.68 -3.03
C GLN A 28 13.03 6.16 -3.12
N ASP A 29 13.02 6.71 -4.34
CA ASP A 29 12.62 8.10 -4.54
C ASP A 29 11.11 8.19 -4.77
N ARG A 30 10.61 9.44 -4.86
CA ARG A 30 9.19 9.70 -5.05
C ARG A 30 8.65 9.04 -6.32
N ALA A 31 9.41 9.12 -7.42
CA ALA A 31 8.97 8.53 -8.68
C ALA A 31 8.79 7.02 -8.57
N ALA A 32 9.74 6.34 -7.89
CA ALA A 32 9.64 4.90 -7.68
C ALA A 32 8.44 4.53 -6.82
N LEU A 33 8.16 5.33 -5.77
CA LEU A 33 7.00 5.10 -4.91
C LEU A 33 5.68 5.31 -5.65
N LEU A 34 5.62 6.33 -6.52
CA LEU A 34 4.43 6.57 -7.35
C LEU A 34 4.19 5.42 -8.32
N VAL A 35 5.23 4.94 -8.97
CA VAL A 35 5.12 3.81 -9.89
C VAL A 35 4.65 2.56 -9.15
N ALA A 36 5.21 2.29 -7.97
CA ALA A 36 4.82 1.15 -7.17
C ALA A 36 3.36 1.25 -6.72
N GLY A 37 2.94 2.43 -6.26
CA GLY A 37 1.56 2.67 -5.85
C GLY A 37 0.58 2.47 -7.00
N ASP A 38 0.92 2.99 -8.18
CA ASP A 38 0.09 2.82 -9.37
C ASP A 38 0.00 1.34 -9.80
N ALA A 39 1.09 0.61 -9.71
CA ALA A 39 1.09 -0.82 -10.03
C ALA A 39 0.19 -1.59 -9.07
N ILE A 40 0.24 -1.26 -7.78
CA ILE A 40 -0.63 -1.88 -6.78
C ILE A 40 -2.09 -1.53 -7.08
N GLN A 41 -2.38 -0.27 -7.41
CA GLN A 41 -3.74 0.16 -7.74
C GLN A 41 -4.28 -0.62 -8.94
N GLN A 42 -3.50 -0.76 -10.00
CA GLN A 42 -3.90 -1.51 -11.19
C GLN A 42 -4.17 -2.98 -10.86
N TRP A 43 -3.33 -3.57 -10.02
CA TRP A 43 -3.54 -4.94 -9.56
C TRP A 43 -4.85 -5.05 -8.77
N LEU A 44 -5.10 -4.10 -7.86
CA LEU A 44 -6.33 -4.11 -7.05
C LEU A 44 -7.58 -3.93 -7.92
N ASP A 45 -7.46 -3.15 -8.99
CA ASP A 45 -8.56 -2.94 -9.94
C ASP A 45 -8.75 -4.12 -10.90
N GLY A 46 -7.92 -5.13 -10.82
CA GLY A 46 -8.00 -6.29 -11.70
C GLY A 46 -7.41 -6.08 -13.09
N GLN A 47 -6.65 -4.99 -13.29
CA GLN A 47 -6.12 -4.61 -14.60
C GLN A 47 -4.68 -5.07 -14.82
N ALA A 48 -4.01 -5.56 -13.78
CA ALA A 48 -2.62 -6.00 -13.87
C ALA A 48 -2.36 -7.15 -12.90
N ALA A 49 -1.25 -7.85 -13.14
CA ALA A 49 -0.80 -8.92 -12.27
C ALA A 49 -0.22 -8.34 -10.96
N LEU A 50 0.01 -9.21 -9.98
CA LEU A 50 0.62 -8.84 -8.70
C LEU A 50 1.95 -8.12 -8.95
N PRO A 51 2.13 -6.92 -8.35
CA PRO A 51 3.37 -6.16 -8.54
C PRO A 51 4.58 -6.86 -7.92
N GLY A 52 5.78 -6.44 -8.37
CA GLY A 52 7.02 -7.00 -7.90
C GLY A 52 7.54 -6.45 -6.57
N TRP A 53 6.78 -5.65 -5.84
CA TRP A 53 7.24 -5.15 -4.55
C TRP A 53 7.48 -6.31 -3.58
N PRO A 54 8.67 -6.40 -2.95
CA PRO A 54 8.97 -7.53 -2.07
C PRO A 54 7.95 -7.67 -0.93
N GLY A 55 7.45 -8.87 -0.74
CA GLY A 55 6.51 -9.18 0.33
C GLY A 55 5.05 -8.91 0.03
N ILE A 56 4.73 -8.26 -1.10
CA ILE A 56 3.34 -7.86 -1.40
C ILE A 56 2.41 -9.09 -1.49
N ALA A 57 2.93 -10.25 -1.84
CA ALA A 57 2.14 -11.46 -1.94
C ALA A 57 1.49 -11.86 -0.60
N ALA A 58 2.07 -11.41 0.52
CA ALA A 58 1.51 -11.72 1.84
C ALA A 58 0.14 -11.09 2.05
N ILE A 59 -0.17 -9.97 1.37
CA ILE A 59 -1.48 -9.34 1.48
C ILE A 59 -2.36 -9.60 0.25
N ALA A 60 -1.92 -10.46 -0.67
CA ALA A 60 -2.69 -10.78 -1.86
C ALA A 60 -4.11 -11.29 -1.56
N PRO A 61 -4.37 -12.08 -0.51
CA PRO A 61 -5.74 -12.49 -0.20
C PRO A 61 -6.70 -11.33 0.05
N ALA A 62 -6.19 -10.18 0.52
CA ALA A 62 -7.05 -9.01 0.76
C ALA A 62 -7.53 -8.35 -0.54
N HIS A 63 -6.96 -8.72 -1.69
CA HIS A 63 -7.40 -8.23 -3.00
C HIS A 63 -8.90 -8.47 -3.23
N ALA A 64 -9.44 -9.56 -2.68
CA ALA A 64 -10.85 -9.91 -2.83
C ALA A 64 -11.79 -9.00 -2.02
N PHE A 65 -11.26 -8.10 -1.20
CA PHE A 65 -12.04 -7.25 -0.31
C PHE A 65 -11.82 -5.77 -0.64
N PRO A 66 -12.62 -5.19 -1.56
CA PRO A 66 -12.42 -3.81 -2.01
C PRO A 66 -12.37 -2.78 -0.88
N ALA A 67 -13.10 -3.01 0.22
CA ALA A 67 -13.10 -2.08 1.35
C ALA A 67 -11.73 -1.94 2.01
N ARG A 68 -10.80 -2.87 1.76
CA ARG A 68 -9.45 -2.85 2.34
C ARG A 68 -8.40 -2.28 1.41
N HIS A 69 -8.77 -2.01 0.16
CA HIS A 69 -7.80 -1.56 -0.85
C HIS A 69 -7.14 -0.24 -0.47
N GLY A 70 -7.91 0.69 0.11
CA GLY A 70 -7.35 1.97 0.57
C GLY A 70 -6.27 1.80 1.62
N ALA A 71 -6.49 0.92 2.60
CA ALA A 71 -5.49 0.64 3.63
C ALA A 71 -4.23 -0.01 3.05
N MET A 72 -4.39 -0.85 2.02
CA MET A 72 -3.25 -1.49 1.36
C MET A 72 -2.38 -0.49 0.59
N LEU A 73 -2.99 0.56 0.03
CA LEU A 73 -2.29 1.58 -0.75
C LEU A 73 -1.71 2.70 0.09
N LEU A 74 -2.22 2.89 1.30
CA LEU A 74 -1.92 4.06 2.11
C LEU A 74 -0.42 4.32 2.31
N PRO A 75 0.43 3.31 2.61
CA PRO A 75 1.86 3.59 2.82
C PRO A 75 2.52 4.24 1.61
N TRP A 76 2.24 3.75 0.41
CA TRP A 76 2.83 4.29 -0.82
C TRP A 76 2.33 5.70 -1.11
N ARG A 77 1.03 5.92 -0.95
CA ARG A 77 0.42 7.24 -1.21
C ARG A 77 0.86 8.27 -0.18
N ALA A 78 0.91 7.89 1.08
CA ALA A 78 1.35 8.79 2.15
C ALA A 78 2.81 9.19 1.98
N ALA A 79 3.68 8.23 1.63
CA ALA A 79 5.10 8.51 1.42
C ALA A 79 5.32 9.43 0.22
N ALA A 80 4.62 9.17 -0.89
CA ALA A 80 4.72 10.01 -2.08
C ALA A 80 4.24 11.43 -1.79
N GLN A 81 3.15 11.57 -1.03
CA GLN A 81 2.63 12.87 -0.63
C GLN A 81 3.64 13.63 0.25
N ALA A 82 4.23 12.93 1.21
CA ALA A 82 5.22 13.53 2.12
C ALA A 82 6.43 14.04 1.34
N LEU A 83 6.94 13.27 0.38
CA LEU A 83 8.07 13.68 -0.44
C LEU A 83 7.70 14.85 -1.35
N SER A 84 6.48 14.87 -1.87
CA SER A 84 6.00 15.98 -2.67
C SER A 84 5.94 17.28 -1.84
N ASN A 85 5.47 17.18 -0.59
CA ASN A 85 5.42 18.34 0.30
C ASN A 85 6.81 18.85 0.65
N CYS A 86 7.78 17.95 0.86
CA CYS A 86 9.16 18.35 1.10
C CYS A 86 9.73 19.12 -0.08
N ASP A 87 9.49 18.64 -1.31
CA ASP A 87 9.95 19.31 -2.52
C ASP A 87 9.31 20.69 -2.68
N SER A 88 8.05 20.84 -2.26
CA SER A 88 7.33 22.11 -2.35
C SER A 88 7.90 23.20 -1.45
N HIS A 89 8.61 22.82 -0.39
CA HIS A 89 9.18 23.77 0.57
C HIS A 89 10.58 24.23 0.19
N ARG A 90 11.11 23.74 -0.91
CA ARG A 90 12.40 24.18 -1.43
C ARG A 90 12.19 25.23 -2.48
#